data_ce9f5708475dfb430c5c0239b78ea130
#
_entry.id   ce9f5708475dfb430c5c0239b78ea130
#
_cell.length_a   1.000
_cell.length_b   1.000
_cell.length_c   1.000
_cell.angle_alpha   90.00
_cell.angle_beta   90.00
_cell.angle_gamma   90.00
#
_symmetry.space_group_name_H-M   'P 1'
#
loop_
_entity.id
_entity.type
_entity.pdbx_description
1 polymer ?
#
loop_
_entity_poly.entity_id
_entity_poly.type
_entity_poly.pdbx_seq_one_letter_code
_entity_poly.pdbx_strand_id
1 'polypeptide(L)'
;MTAAAPAAALDQARSALVAQDWAAAHAAATAVVAASDEPSGDALDVLAEAAWWIGRLDECIDARERAYAAYERAGADRSAGGCAVQLYFAWALNGKPAIATGWLRRARRWLDGDMECVEYGFLLLYEAEVAHGGGELARASDLAGMALDLGRRLRSPDLEAQALQAMARVLIDRGEPADGLAHLDEAMLFAREGRLSPLVAGRVYCSLVTACHELGDIRRARDWTDAVSSWADAHPRSAFPGMCRLHRAELLQWRGEWAAAEAEARRAGDDLAGVHVPTAAAAHVEVGEIRRLGAVEVAEAAFARAEELNASPAAGRALLRLAQGRLEAADAIIAGALAAATVALGRAWLLPAEVQIAVALGDLDRAERAARELAATATHYESPILLAAAETARGRVGLAAGDAEAVATLRGAVQQWADLDVPYEAATTRVLLAQACRGAGDEEGAKASLAAAAAIFDRLGAVVDLATDGGDGKEGSPAGLTGREVEVLRLVAAGNTNKQIAAALYVSDKTVARHLSNIFAKVGVSTRAAATAFAFEHGLVGR
;
A
#
# COMPACT_ATOMS: atom_id res chain seq x y z
N MET A 1 -12.77 -46.31 27.54
CA MET A 1 -11.71 -45.90 26.59
C MET A 1 -10.51 -45.52 27.44
N THR A 2 -9.35 -46.16 27.23
CA THR A 2 -8.16 -45.96 28.05
C THR A 2 -7.55 -44.57 27.77
N ALA A 3 -7.02 -43.89 28.79
CA ALA A 3 -6.38 -42.56 28.70
C ALA A 3 -5.23 -42.45 27.64
N ALA A 4 -4.79 -43.56 27.11
CA ALA A 4 -3.76 -43.64 26.06
C ALA A 4 -4.26 -43.22 24.65
N ALA A 5 -5.56 -43.34 24.34
CA ALA A 5 -6.07 -43.00 23.01
C ALA A 5 -6.15 -41.48 22.74
N PRO A 6 -6.58 -40.62 23.69
CA PRO A 6 -6.56 -39.18 23.51
C PRO A 6 -5.17 -38.58 23.41
N ALA A 7 -4.18 -39.14 24.17
CA ALA A 7 -2.80 -38.68 24.10
C ALA A 7 -2.17 -38.99 22.74
N ALA A 8 -2.35 -40.18 22.19
CA ALA A 8 -1.84 -40.56 20.87
C ALA A 8 -2.47 -39.71 19.75
N ALA A 9 -3.76 -39.36 19.86
CA ALA A 9 -4.45 -38.50 18.90
C ALA A 9 -3.93 -37.04 18.97
N LEU A 10 -3.61 -36.52 20.16
CA LEU A 10 -2.99 -35.22 20.31
C LEU A 10 -1.55 -35.19 19.72
N ASP A 11 -0.77 -36.24 19.93
CA ASP A 11 0.57 -36.37 19.34
C ASP A 11 0.51 -36.46 17.81
N GLN A 12 -0.54 -37.10 17.26
CA GLN A 12 -0.79 -37.08 15.82
C GLN A 12 -1.10 -35.67 15.32
N ALA A 13 -1.93 -34.91 16.01
CA ALA A 13 -2.24 -33.52 15.65
C ALA A 13 -0.98 -32.63 15.69
N ARG A 14 -0.16 -32.77 16.72
CA ARG A 14 1.14 -32.08 16.83
C ARG A 14 2.10 -32.45 15.69
N SER A 15 2.18 -33.73 15.37
CA SER A 15 3.02 -34.21 14.26
C SER A 15 2.57 -33.64 12.91
N ALA A 16 1.25 -33.52 12.69
CA ALA A 16 0.69 -32.89 11.50
C ALA A 16 1.01 -31.38 11.45
N LEU A 17 0.97 -30.65 12.59
CA LEU A 17 1.41 -29.26 12.67
C LEU A 17 2.90 -29.11 12.26
N VAL A 18 3.76 -29.94 12.80
CA VAL A 18 5.20 -29.93 12.47
C VAL A 18 5.42 -30.23 10.98
N ALA A 19 4.63 -31.13 10.40
CA ALA A 19 4.65 -31.45 8.98
C ALA A 19 3.98 -30.39 8.10
N GLN A 20 3.41 -29.33 8.70
CA GLN A 20 2.64 -28.27 8.03
C GLN A 20 1.40 -28.80 7.27
N ASP A 21 0.88 -29.95 7.66
CA ASP A 21 -0.40 -30.47 7.19
C ASP A 21 -1.54 -29.91 8.08
N TRP A 22 -1.82 -28.62 7.85
CA TRP A 22 -2.74 -27.85 8.67
C TRP A 22 -4.16 -28.43 8.71
N ALA A 23 -4.62 -28.99 7.58
CA ALA A 23 -5.94 -29.60 7.49
C ALA A 23 -6.02 -30.89 8.32
N ALA A 24 -4.99 -31.75 8.24
CA ALA A 24 -4.91 -32.95 9.05
C ALA A 24 -4.77 -32.61 10.54
N ALA A 25 -3.93 -31.61 10.88
CA ALA A 25 -3.77 -31.11 12.25
C ALA A 25 -5.10 -30.61 12.83
N HIS A 26 -5.84 -29.79 12.07
CA HIS A 26 -7.14 -29.28 12.46
C HIS A 26 -8.16 -30.40 12.70
N ALA A 27 -8.29 -31.36 11.76
CA ALA A 27 -9.21 -32.47 11.88
C ALA A 27 -8.90 -33.35 13.12
N ALA A 28 -7.62 -33.66 13.34
CA ALA A 28 -7.17 -34.45 14.49
C ALA A 28 -7.41 -33.70 15.82
N ALA A 29 -7.04 -32.41 15.91
CA ALA A 29 -7.26 -31.60 17.11
C ALA A 29 -8.74 -31.42 17.42
N THR A 30 -9.59 -31.19 16.41
CA THR A 30 -11.05 -31.11 16.56
C THR A 30 -11.62 -32.42 17.18
N ALA A 31 -11.16 -33.57 16.68
CA ALA A 31 -11.59 -34.86 17.22
C ALA A 31 -11.17 -35.06 18.68
N VAL A 32 -9.94 -34.64 19.06
CA VAL A 32 -9.47 -34.69 20.45
C VAL A 32 -10.29 -33.79 21.35
N VAL A 33 -10.56 -32.56 20.94
CA VAL A 33 -11.34 -31.57 21.70
C VAL A 33 -12.78 -32.05 21.87
N ALA A 34 -13.40 -32.62 20.81
CA ALA A 34 -14.77 -33.13 20.86
C ALA A 34 -14.94 -34.42 21.73
N ALA A 35 -13.86 -35.15 21.98
CA ALA A 35 -13.87 -36.37 22.76
C ALA A 35 -13.89 -36.14 24.29
N SER A 36 -13.78 -34.90 24.75
CA SER A 36 -13.72 -34.55 26.17
C SER A 36 -14.65 -33.39 26.50
N ASP A 37 -15.37 -33.48 27.58
CA ASP A 37 -16.20 -32.39 28.13
C ASP A 37 -15.30 -31.25 28.67
N GLU A 38 -14.10 -31.58 29.12
CA GLU A 38 -13.06 -30.64 29.56
C GLU A 38 -11.75 -30.89 28.80
N PRO A 39 -11.60 -30.37 27.57
CA PRO A 39 -10.39 -30.53 26.79
C PRO A 39 -9.21 -29.84 27.47
N SER A 40 -8.03 -30.47 27.35
CA SER A 40 -6.80 -29.88 27.87
C SER A 40 -6.41 -28.58 27.13
N GLY A 41 -5.69 -27.70 27.83
CA GLY A 41 -5.14 -26.49 27.24
C GLY A 41 -4.29 -26.79 25.98
N ASP A 42 -3.47 -27.83 26.03
CA ASP A 42 -2.64 -28.28 24.91
C ASP A 42 -3.45 -28.70 23.68
N ALA A 43 -4.57 -29.42 23.86
CA ALA A 43 -5.41 -29.82 22.73
C ALA A 43 -6.10 -28.63 22.08
N LEU A 44 -6.56 -27.68 22.89
CA LEU A 44 -7.17 -26.44 22.42
C LEU A 44 -6.16 -25.51 21.74
N ASP A 45 -4.92 -25.48 22.24
CA ASP A 45 -3.85 -24.68 21.65
C ASP A 45 -3.44 -25.21 20.27
N VAL A 46 -3.31 -26.53 20.12
CA VAL A 46 -3.09 -27.19 18.82
C VAL A 46 -4.23 -26.93 17.86
N LEU A 47 -5.49 -26.96 18.33
CA LEU A 47 -6.65 -26.62 17.51
C LEU A 47 -6.59 -25.16 17.04
N ALA A 48 -6.28 -24.24 17.95
CA ALA A 48 -6.18 -22.82 17.64
C ALA A 48 -5.09 -22.54 16.59
N GLU A 49 -3.93 -23.15 16.73
CA GLU A 49 -2.82 -23.03 15.77
C GLU A 49 -3.22 -23.57 14.39
N ALA A 50 -3.84 -24.76 14.34
CA ALA A 50 -4.28 -25.34 13.07
C ALA A 50 -5.41 -24.53 12.42
N ALA A 51 -6.35 -23.99 13.21
CA ALA A 51 -7.43 -23.11 12.73
C ALA A 51 -6.88 -21.82 12.13
N TRP A 52 -5.84 -21.23 12.75
CA TRP A 52 -5.12 -20.08 12.22
C TRP A 52 -4.62 -20.33 10.79
N TRP A 53 -3.89 -21.43 10.59
CA TRP A 53 -3.27 -21.74 9.31
C TRP A 53 -4.25 -22.10 8.19
N ILE A 54 -5.47 -22.53 8.50
CA ILE A 54 -6.53 -22.77 7.52
C ILE A 54 -7.47 -21.58 7.33
N GLY A 55 -7.13 -20.40 7.92
CA GLY A 55 -7.86 -19.15 7.75
C GLY A 55 -9.16 -19.04 8.58
N ARG A 56 -9.31 -19.85 9.63
CA ARG A 56 -10.49 -19.83 10.53
C ARG A 56 -10.22 -19.00 11.77
N LEU A 57 -10.10 -17.67 11.60
CA LEU A 57 -9.69 -16.78 12.67
C LEU A 57 -10.60 -16.80 13.89
N ASP A 58 -11.93 -16.84 13.70
CA ASP A 58 -12.89 -16.88 14.81
C ASP A 58 -12.75 -18.17 15.63
N GLU A 59 -12.57 -19.31 14.96
CA GLU A 59 -12.32 -20.61 15.61
C GLU A 59 -10.97 -20.62 16.35
N CYS A 60 -9.93 -20.01 15.76
CA CYS A 60 -8.64 -19.83 16.41
C CYS A 60 -8.78 -19.04 17.71
N ILE A 61 -9.50 -17.92 17.69
CA ILE A 61 -9.72 -17.07 18.87
C ILE A 61 -10.48 -17.83 19.93
N ASP A 62 -11.61 -18.48 19.59
CA ASP A 62 -12.42 -19.27 20.55
C ASP A 62 -11.59 -20.38 21.21
N ALA A 63 -10.89 -21.17 20.39
CA ALA A 63 -10.05 -22.25 20.91
C ALA A 63 -8.93 -21.73 21.82
N ARG A 64 -8.31 -20.58 21.47
CA ARG A 64 -7.24 -19.96 22.25
C ARG A 64 -7.75 -19.39 23.58
N GLU A 65 -8.94 -18.77 23.61
CA GLU A 65 -9.56 -18.28 24.83
C GLU A 65 -9.90 -19.43 25.78
N ARG A 66 -10.37 -20.56 25.24
CA ARG A 66 -10.63 -21.78 26.00
C ARG A 66 -9.33 -22.43 26.50
N ALA A 67 -8.27 -22.43 25.68
CA ALA A 67 -6.95 -22.89 26.09
C ALA A 67 -6.41 -22.06 27.25
N TYR A 68 -6.49 -20.73 27.15
CA TYR A 68 -6.13 -19.81 28.23
C TYR A 68 -6.85 -20.16 29.53
N ALA A 69 -8.18 -20.32 29.50
CA ALA A 69 -8.96 -20.68 30.69
C ALA A 69 -8.61 -22.07 31.26
N ALA A 70 -8.23 -23.01 30.40
CA ALA A 70 -7.79 -24.34 30.84
C ALA A 70 -6.40 -24.26 31.52
N TYR A 71 -5.47 -23.51 30.99
CA TYR A 71 -4.16 -23.31 31.61
C TYR A 71 -4.23 -22.51 32.91
N GLU A 72 -5.08 -21.47 32.97
CA GLU A 72 -5.35 -20.71 34.20
C GLU A 72 -5.86 -21.62 35.33
N ARG A 73 -6.83 -22.49 35.04
CA ARG A 73 -7.34 -23.47 36.00
C ARG A 73 -6.29 -24.50 36.44
N ALA A 74 -5.38 -24.84 35.55
CA ALA A 74 -4.31 -25.78 35.82
C ALA A 74 -3.10 -25.17 36.57
N GLY A 75 -3.08 -23.84 36.76
CA GLY A 75 -1.92 -23.13 37.32
C GLY A 75 -0.70 -23.17 36.41
N ALA A 76 -0.90 -23.27 35.08
CA ALA A 76 0.15 -23.31 34.09
C ALA A 76 0.42 -21.87 33.58
N ASP A 77 1.02 -21.05 34.46
CA ASP A 77 1.17 -19.60 34.31
C ASP A 77 1.81 -19.19 32.98
N ARG A 78 2.92 -19.84 32.61
CA ARG A 78 3.63 -19.58 31.37
C ARG A 78 2.77 -19.87 30.12
N SER A 79 2.06 -20.99 30.10
CA SER A 79 1.18 -21.35 28.99
C SER A 79 -0.02 -20.41 28.89
N ALA A 80 -0.60 -20.02 30.03
CA ALA A 80 -1.66 -19.01 30.09
C ALA A 80 -1.16 -17.65 29.54
N GLY A 81 0.03 -17.23 29.96
CA GLY A 81 0.69 -16.03 29.46
C GLY A 81 0.95 -16.09 27.94
N GLY A 82 1.45 -17.22 27.44
CA GLY A 82 1.67 -17.46 26.01
C GLY A 82 0.36 -17.37 25.18
N CYS A 83 -0.73 -18.01 25.66
CA CYS A 83 -2.03 -17.88 25.03
C CYS A 83 -2.53 -16.43 25.00
N ALA A 84 -2.34 -15.68 26.08
CA ALA A 84 -2.74 -14.27 26.13
C ALA A 84 -1.92 -13.39 25.14
N VAL A 85 -0.63 -13.67 24.95
CA VAL A 85 0.22 -13.04 23.91
C VAL A 85 -0.32 -13.34 22.50
N GLN A 86 -0.68 -14.59 22.23
CA GLN A 86 -1.24 -14.99 20.94
C GLN A 86 -2.64 -14.36 20.69
N LEU A 87 -3.46 -14.24 21.72
CA LEU A 87 -4.76 -13.55 21.64
C LEU A 87 -4.61 -12.06 21.36
N TYR A 88 -3.60 -11.39 21.92
CA TYR A 88 -3.28 -10.03 21.53
C TYR A 88 -3.09 -9.94 20.01
N PHE A 89 -2.25 -10.79 19.45
CA PHE A 89 -1.94 -10.81 18.03
C PHE A 89 -3.20 -11.06 17.18
N ALA A 90 -3.99 -12.08 17.50
CA ALA A 90 -5.19 -12.42 16.76
C ALA A 90 -6.24 -11.28 16.77
N TRP A 91 -6.47 -10.65 17.92
CA TRP A 91 -7.41 -9.54 18.04
C TRP A 91 -6.92 -8.23 17.40
N ALA A 92 -5.61 -8.01 17.41
CA ALA A 92 -5.00 -6.87 16.71
C ALA A 92 -5.19 -6.99 15.19
N LEU A 93 -4.94 -8.18 14.62
CA LEU A 93 -5.18 -8.48 13.21
C LEU A 93 -6.66 -8.34 12.82
N ASN A 94 -7.57 -8.71 13.73
CA ASN A 94 -9.01 -8.56 13.52
C ASN A 94 -9.50 -7.10 13.67
N GLY A 95 -8.60 -6.12 13.80
CA GLY A 95 -8.97 -4.71 13.92
C GLY A 95 -9.66 -4.33 15.23
N LYS A 96 -9.42 -5.06 16.32
CA LYS A 96 -10.00 -4.86 17.66
C LYS A 96 -8.93 -4.47 18.70
N PRO A 97 -8.25 -3.32 18.56
CA PRO A 97 -7.08 -2.97 19.37
C PRO A 97 -7.39 -2.86 20.88
N ALA A 98 -8.60 -2.44 21.26
CA ALA A 98 -8.99 -2.35 22.67
C ALA A 98 -9.04 -3.73 23.34
N ILE A 99 -9.56 -4.76 22.65
CA ILE A 99 -9.59 -6.13 23.15
C ILE A 99 -8.17 -6.70 23.19
N ALA A 100 -7.39 -6.49 22.13
CA ALA A 100 -5.99 -6.91 22.06
C ALA A 100 -5.19 -6.38 23.26
N THR A 101 -5.26 -5.07 23.53
CA THR A 101 -4.56 -4.46 24.68
C THR A 101 -4.98 -5.07 26.02
N GLY A 102 -6.24 -5.46 26.16
CA GLY A 102 -6.72 -6.19 27.34
C GLY A 102 -5.98 -7.52 27.54
N TRP A 103 -5.78 -8.28 26.46
CA TRP A 103 -5.03 -9.53 26.49
C TRP A 103 -3.54 -9.34 26.81
N LEU A 104 -2.92 -8.28 26.29
CA LEU A 104 -1.53 -7.95 26.58
C LEU A 104 -1.31 -7.69 28.08
N ARG A 105 -2.24 -6.98 28.73
CA ARG A 105 -2.22 -6.77 30.18
C ARG A 105 -2.39 -8.07 30.97
N ARG A 106 -3.19 -9.02 30.44
CA ARG A 106 -3.31 -10.35 31.05
C ARG A 106 -2.01 -11.14 30.93
N ALA A 107 -1.39 -11.12 29.74
CA ALA A 107 -0.10 -11.78 29.52
C ALA A 107 0.95 -11.29 30.51
N ARG A 108 1.06 -9.96 30.71
CA ARG A 108 1.99 -9.36 31.66
C ARG A 108 1.83 -9.94 33.07
N ARG A 109 0.60 -10.08 33.58
CA ARG A 109 0.36 -10.61 34.94
C ARG A 109 0.86 -12.03 35.13
N TRP A 110 0.84 -12.85 34.09
CA TRP A 110 1.30 -14.26 34.16
C TRP A 110 2.81 -14.38 33.96
N LEU A 111 3.42 -13.52 33.14
CA LEU A 111 4.79 -13.65 32.71
C LEU A 111 5.79 -12.82 33.55
N ASP A 112 5.34 -11.85 34.35
CA ASP A 112 6.24 -11.05 35.21
C ASP A 112 7.00 -11.91 36.23
N GLY A 113 6.50 -13.10 36.56
CA GLY A 113 7.18 -14.05 37.48
C GLY A 113 8.23 -14.92 36.81
N ASP A 114 8.23 -15.02 35.46
CA ASP A 114 9.18 -15.86 34.67
C ASP A 114 9.60 -15.07 33.41
N MET A 115 10.56 -14.16 33.57
CA MET A 115 11.04 -13.30 32.50
C MET A 115 12.07 -13.96 31.59
N GLU A 116 12.61 -15.12 31.92
CA GLU A 116 13.60 -15.87 31.12
C GLU A 116 12.91 -16.92 30.23
N CYS A 117 11.86 -16.51 29.50
CA CYS A 117 11.16 -17.38 28.58
C CYS A 117 10.80 -16.66 27.26
N VAL A 118 10.55 -17.45 26.22
CA VAL A 118 10.26 -16.93 24.86
C VAL A 118 8.95 -16.14 24.83
N GLU A 119 7.95 -16.57 25.62
CA GLU A 119 6.64 -15.94 25.74
C GLU A 119 6.75 -14.51 26.30
N TYR A 120 7.65 -14.31 27.28
CA TYR A 120 7.95 -12.96 27.80
C TYR A 120 8.63 -12.09 26.76
N GLY A 121 9.52 -12.67 25.94
CA GLY A 121 10.13 -11.96 24.82
C GLY A 121 9.09 -11.45 23.80
N PHE A 122 8.12 -12.27 23.44
CA PHE A 122 7.02 -11.85 22.59
C PHE A 122 6.09 -10.82 23.25
N LEU A 123 5.88 -10.90 24.56
CA LEU A 123 5.17 -9.85 25.31
C LEU A 123 5.88 -8.50 25.15
N LEU A 124 7.21 -8.46 25.34
CA LEU A 124 8.01 -7.24 25.18
C LEU A 124 7.89 -6.67 23.76
N LEU A 125 7.92 -7.53 22.73
CA LEU A 125 7.76 -7.12 21.34
C LEU A 125 6.41 -6.46 21.06
N TYR A 126 5.32 -7.05 21.53
CA TYR A 126 4.00 -6.46 21.33
C TYR A 126 3.78 -5.19 22.16
N GLU A 127 4.40 -5.08 23.33
CA GLU A 127 4.43 -3.82 24.07
C GLU A 127 5.27 -2.76 23.34
N ALA A 128 6.36 -3.16 22.65
CA ALA A 128 7.12 -2.27 21.78
C ALA A 128 6.27 -1.78 20.60
N GLU A 129 5.50 -2.67 19.96
CA GLU A 129 4.57 -2.28 18.88
C GLU A 129 3.50 -1.27 19.37
N VAL A 130 2.95 -1.49 20.57
CA VAL A 130 1.98 -0.56 21.17
C VAL A 130 2.62 0.80 21.49
N ALA A 131 3.82 0.81 22.09
CA ALA A 131 4.56 2.02 22.39
C ALA A 131 4.92 2.79 21.11
N HIS A 132 5.36 2.08 20.07
CA HIS A 132 5.65 2.64 18.76
C HIS A 132 4.41 3.31 18.14
N GLY A 133 3.27 2.61 18.12
CA GLY A 133 2.00 3.15 17.62
C GLY A 133 1.49 4.36 18.41
N GLY A 134 1.89 4.48 19.68
CA GLY A 134 1.66 5.64 20.54
C GLY A 134 2.67 6.79 20.38
N GLY A 135 3.67 6.64 19.51
CA GLY A 135 4.74 7.63 19.32
C GLY A 135 5.84 7.61 20.40
N GLU A 136 5.83 6.63 21.31
CA GLU A 136 6.80 6.47 22.39
C GLU A 136 8.08 5.76 21.89
N LEU A 137 8.75 6.34 20.86
CA LEU A 137 9.86 5.67 20.15
C LEU A 137 11.01 5.23 21.05
N ALA A 138 11.34 5.98 22.10
CA ALA A 138 12.38 5.61 23.06
C ALA A 138 12.01 4.32 23.79
N ARG A 139 10.79 4.26 24.33
CA ARG A 139 10.27 3.08 25.03
C ARG A 139 10.16 1.86 24.11
N ALA A 140 9.70 2.07 22.87
CA ALA A 140 9.63 1.01 21.87
C ALA A 140 11.02 0.42 21.58
N SER A 141 12.05 1.27 21.47
CA SER A 141 13.44 0.86 21.30
C SER A 141 13.97 0.04 22.48
N ASP A 142 13.71 0.50 23.71
CA ASP A 142 14.16 -0.19 24.90
C ASP A 142 13.54 -1.59 25.01
N LEU A 143 12.22 -1.70 24.79
CA LEU A 143 11.49 -2.96 24.83
C LEU A 143 11.94 -3.93 23.73
N ALA A 144 12.16 -3.44 22.51
CA ALA A 144 12.66 -4.24 21.40
C ALA A 144 14.11 -4.71 21.66
N GLY A 145 14.96 -3.84 22.24
CA GLY A 145 16.32 -4.20 22.66
C GLY A 145 16.33 -5.29 23.74
N MET A 146 15.47 -5.18 24.75
CA MET A 146 15.30 -6.23 25.77
C MET A 146 14.87 -7.57 25.17
N ALA A 147 13.93 -7.54 24.23
CA ALA A 147 13.47 -8.73 23.52
C ALA A 147 14.59 -9.37 22.66
N LEU A 148 15.42 -8.55 22.00
CA LEU A 148 16.56 -9.00 21.20
C LEU A 148 17.60 -9.70 22.07
N ASP A 149 17.98 -9.09 23.20
CA ASP A 149 18.92 -9.67 24.15
C ASP A 149 18.39 -10.98 24.73
N LEU A 150 17.09 -11.06 25.04
CA LEU A 150 16.45 -12.28 25.50
C LEU A 150 16.45 -13.36 24.41
N GLY A 151 16.13 -13.01 23.16
CA GLY A 151 16.16 -13.92 22.02
C GLY A 151 17.54 -14.55 21.81
N ARG A 152 18.60 -13.75 21.91
CA ARG A 152 19.99 -14.20 21.83
C ARG A 152 20.35 -15.14 22.98
N ARG A 153 20.00 -14.78 24.23
CA ARG A 153 20.26 -15.65 25.41
C ARG A 153 19.55 -16.99 25.31
N LEU A 154 18.28 -16.98 24.89
CA LEU A 154 17.45 -18.18 24.75
C LEU A 154 17.75 -18.95 23.46
N ARG A 155 18.56 -18.41 22.55
CA ARG A 155 18.83 -18.96 21.22
C ARG A 155 17.52 -19.22 20.44
N SER A 156 16.60 -18.26 20.49
CA SER A 156 15.33 -18.30 19.79
C SER A 156 15.40 -17.47 18.51
N PRO A 157 15.56 -18.09 17.33
CA PRO A 157 15.65 -17.35 16.05
C PRO A 157 14.39 -16.52 15.78
N ASP A 158 13.21 -17.04 16.10
CA ASP A 158 11.94 -16.34 15.91
C ASP A 158 11.87 -15.04 16.73
N LEU A 159 12.27 -15.11 18.01
CA LEU A 159 12.25 -13.93 18.87
C LEU A 159 13.31 -12.92 18.42
N GLU A 160 14.51 -13.39 18.07
CA GLU A 160 15.61 -12.55 17.60
C GLU A 160 15.23 -11.81 16.32
N ALA A 161 14.70 -12.51 15.32
CA ALA A 161 14.30 -11.93 14.04
C ALA A 161 13.16 -10.89 14.20
N GLN A 162 12.16 -11.17 15.04
CA GLN A 162 11.08 -10.20 15.28
C GLN A 162 11.56 -9.00 16.11
N ALA A 163 12.52 -9.16 17.01
CA ALA A 163 13.11 -8.06 17.74
C ALA A 163 13.92 -7.14 16.81
N LEU A 164 14.70 -7.70 15.90
CA LEU A 164 15.39 -6.94 14.84
C LEU A 164 14.38 -6.17 13.97
N GLN A 165 13.26 -6.78 13.60
CA GLN A 165 12.19 -6.14 12.87
C GLN A 165 11.58 -4.94 13.64
N ALA A 166 11.30 -5.12 14.94
CA ALA A 166 10.75 -4.05 15.78
C ALA A 166 11.74 -2.89 15.94
N MET A 167 13.03 -3.19 16.14
CA MET A 167 14.09 -2.17 16.18
C MET A 167 14.21 -1.43 14.86
N ALA A 168 14.18 -2.14 13.74
CA ALA A 168 14.24 -1.56 12.42
C ALA A 168 13.13 -0.54 12.20
N ARG A 169 11.91 -0.84 12.60
CA ARG A 169 10.77 0.09 12.51
C ARG A 169 11.02 1.38 13.29
N VAL A 170 11.50 1.26 14.52
CA VAL A 170 11.83 2.41 15.37
C VAL A 170 12.94 3.26 14.76
N LEU A 171 13.99 2.64 14.23
CA LEU A 171 15.12 3.33 13.58
C LEU A 171 14.65 4.10 12.34
N ILE A 172 13.86 3.47 11.47
CA ILE A 172 13.30 4.13 10.29
C ILE A 172 12.48 5.36 10.70
N ASP A 173 11.61 5.24 11.69
CA ASP A 173 10.78 6.37 12.13
C ASP A 173 11.58 7.48 12.84
N ARG A 174 12.78 7.17 13.36
CA ARG A 174 13.75 8.17 13.86
C ARG A 174 14.54 8.86 12.74
N GLY A 175 14.41 8.41 11.49
CA GLY A 175 15.18 8.91 10.36
C GLY A 175 16.57 8.27 10.25
N GLU A 176 16.73 7.05 10.73
CA GLU A 176 17.92 6.21 10.63
C GLU A 176 17.66 5.00 9.70
N PRO A 177 17.28 5.24 8.42
CA PRO A 177 16.79 4.19 7.52
C PRO A 177 17.86 3.15 7.17
N ALA A 178 19.12 3.55 7.07
CA ALA A 178 20.22 2.64 6.75
C ALA A 178 20.38 1.56 7.84
N ASP A 179 20.40 1.97 9.10
CA ASP A 179 20.51 1.06 10.24
C ASP A 179 19.25 0.20 10.39
N GLY A 180 18.06 0.80 10.16
CA GLY A 180 16.81 0.06 10.15
C GLY A 180 16.78 -1.03 9.09
N LEU A 181 17.16 -0.72 7.86
CA LEU A 181 17.23 -1.71 6.78
C LEU A 181 18.30 -2.79 7.05
N ALA A 182 19.43 -2.44 7.66
CA ALA A 182 20.45 -3.42 8.04
C ALA A 182 19.91 -4.46 9.05
N HIS A 183 19.09 -4.04 10.01
CA HIS A 183 18.42 -4.96 10.95
C HIS A 183 17.41 -5.88 10.25
N LEU A 184 16.66 -5.35 9.25
CA LEU A 184 15.76 -6.17 8.45
C LEU A 184 16.52 -7.18 7.58
N ASP A 185 17.62 -6.76 6.96
CA ASP A 185 18.48 -7.67 6.18
C ASP A 185 19.04 -8.80 7.07
N GLU A 186 19.48 -8.49 8.32
CA GLU A 186 19.92 -9.48 9.29
C GLU A 186 18.78 -10.46 9.64
N ALA A 187 17.57 -9.96 9.92
CA ALA A 187 16.41 -10.81 10.17
C ALA A 187 16.06 -11.71 8.98
N MET A 188 16.25 -11.22 7.75
CA MET A 188 16.04 -12.01 6.53
C MET A 188 17.02 -13.17 6.35
N LEU A 189 18.23 -13.09 6.90
CA LEU A 189 19.17 -14.20 6.85
C LEU A 189 18.61 -15.41 7.61
N PHE A 190 17.99 -15.23 8.78
CA PHE A 190 17.31 -16.32 9.51
C PHE A 190 16.22 -16.99 8.66
N ALA A 191 15.44 -16.19 7.92
CA ALA A 191 14.40 -16.71 7.03
C ALA A 191 15.00 -17.54 5.88
N ARG A 192 16.06 -17.04 5.24
CA ARG A 192 16.77 -17.75 4.15
C ARG A 192 17.45 -19.04 4.61
N GLU A 193 17.91 -19.08 5.85
CA GLU A 193 18.50 -20.27 6.47
C GLU A 193 17.44 -21.32 6.89
N GLY A 194 16.14 -21.00 6.74
CA GLY A 194 15.05 -21.88 7.15
C GLY A 194 14.95 -22.08 8.67
N ARG A 195 15.43 -21.12 9.44
CA ARG A 195 15.50 -21.18 10.92
C ARG A 195 14.25 -20.62 11.59
N LEU A 196 13.39 -19.91 10.84
CA LEU A 196 12.20 -19.28 11.36
C LEU A 196 10.97 -20.18 11.20
N SER A 197 10.03 -20.06 12.16
CA SER A 197 8.69 -20.59 11.97
C SER A 197 8.02 -19.90 10.76
N PRO A 198 7.07 -20.56 10.10
CA PRO A 198 6.39 -19.97 8.93
C PRO A 198 5.73 -18.61 9.21
N LEU A 199 5.16 -18.44 10.41
CA LEU A 199 4.54 -17.17 10.84
C LEU A 199 5.57 -16.05 10.90
N VAL A 200 6.71 -16.29 11.56
CA VAL A 200 7.76 -15.28 11.74
C VAL A 200 8.45 -14.99 10.42
N ALA A 201 8.75 -16.00 9.61
CA ALA A 201 9.30 -15.81 8.27
C ALA A 201 8.43 -14.87 7.44
N GLY A 202 7.12 -15.12 7.38
CA GLY A 202 6.18 -14.25 6.66
C GLY A 202 6.17 -12.82 7.21
N ARG A 203 6.18 -12.63 8.54
CA ARG A 203 6.21 -11.29 9.16
C ARG A 203 7.47 -10.51 8.81
N VAL A 204 8.64 -11.14 8.88
CA VAL A 204 9.93 -10.52 8.55
C VAL A 204 9.94 -10.09 7.09
N TYR A 205 9.50 -10.96 6.19
CA TYR A 205 9.37 -10.62 4.77
C TYR A 205 8.46 -9.41 4.55
N CYS A 206 7.23 -9.45 5.08
CA CYS A 206 6.29 -8.35 4.91
C CYS A 206 6.86 -7.04 5.45
N SER A 207 7.51 -7.05 6.60
CA SER A 207 8.08 -5.84 7.19
C SER A 207 9.20 -5.25 6.36
N LEU A 208 10.06 -6.08 5.78
CA LEU A 208 11.12 -5.59 4.90
C LEU A 208 10.53 -4.95 3.64
N VAL A 209 9.59 -5.62 2.96
CA VAL A 209 8.98 -5.08 1.74
C VAL A 209 8.19 -3.81 2.04
N THR A 210 7.46 -3.77 3.17
CA THR A 210 6.78 -2.54 3.63
C THR A 210 7.78 -1.40 3.85
N ALA A 211 8.89 -1.64 4.55
CA ALA A 211 9.91 -0.63 4.79
C ALA A 211 10.54 -0.12 3.47
N CYS A 212 10.83 -1.04 2.55
CA CYS A 212 11.33 -0.67 1.22
C CYS A 212 10.32 0.19 0.44
N HIS A 213 9.03 -0.16 0.51
CA HIS A 213 7.98 0.63 -0.13
C HIS A 213 7.88 2.03 0.48
N GLU A 214 7.81 2.15 1.81
CA GLU A 214 7.74 3.42 2.51
C GLU A 214 8.95 4.32 2.25
N LEU A 215 10.15 3.74 2.15
CA LEU A 215 11.38 4.45 1.83
C LEU A 215 11.60 4.66 0.33
N GLY A 216 10.76 4.08 -0.53
CA GLY A 216 10.91 4.16 -1.98
C GLY A 216 12.14 3.42 -2.51
N ASP A 217 12.66 2.42 -1.80
CA ASP A 217 13.73 1.54 -2.26
C ASP A 217 13.15 0.42 -3.16
N ILE A 218 12.73 0.82 -4.38
CA ILE A 218 12.09 -0.08 -5.35
C ILE A 218 13.00 -1.27 -5.69
N ARG A 219 14.32 -1.06 -5.75
CA ARG A 219 15.26 -2.11 -6.12
C ARG A 219 15.29 -3.21 -5.08
N ARG A 220 15.47 -2.85 -3.81
CA ARG A 220 15.44 -3.78 -2.68
C ARG A 220 14.08 -4.45 -2.55
N ALA A 221 12.99 -3.69 -2.66
CA ALA A 221 11.63 -4.21 -2.63
C ALA A 221 11.40 -5.30 -3.70
N ARG A 222 11.88 -5.09 -4.92
CA ARG A 222 11.78 -6.06 -6.01
C ARG A 222 12.55 -7.35 -5.69
N ASP A 223 13.83 -7.21 -5.32
CA ASP A 223 14.71 -8.35 -5.08
C ASP A 223 14.14 -9.26 -3.97
N TRP A 224 13.57 -8.66 -2.92
CA TRP A 224 12.94 -9.38 -1.84
C TRP A 224 11.54 -9.90 -2.17
N THR A 225 10.74 -9.18 -2.96
CA THR A 225 9.41 -9.65 -3.39
C THR A 225 9.51 -10.89 -4.26
N ASP A 226 10.50 -10.98 -5.13
CA ASP A 226 10.76 -12.18 -5.93
C ASP A 226 11.12 -13.38 -5.04
N ALA A 227 11.96 -13.17 -4.01
CA ALA A 227 12.28 -14.20 -3.03
C ALA A 227 11.07 -14.65 -2.20
N VAL A 228 10.20 -13.69 -1.80
CA VAL A 228 8.96 -13.95 -1.02
C VAL A 228 7.91 -14.66 -1.85
N SER A 229 7.76 -14.31 -3.13
CA SER A 229 6.77 -14.95 -4.01
C SER A 229 7.00 -16.46 -4.07
N SER A 230 8.26 -16.89 -4.18
CA SER A 230 8.63 -18.30 -4.15
C SER A 230 8.25 -19.00 -2.83
N TRP A 231 8.38 -18.30 -1.70
CA TRP A 231 7.98 -18.83 -0.39
C TRP A 231 6.45 -18.90 -0.26
N ALA A 232 5.73 -17.85 -0.67
CA ALA A 232 4.27 -17.78 -0.62
C ALA A 232 3.61 -18.86 -1.49
N ASP A 233 4.16 -19.14 -2.67
CA ASP A 233 3.70 -20.21 -3.56
C ASP A 233 3.85 -21.59 -2.92
N ALA A 234 4.88 -21.79 -2.09
CA ALA A 234 5.07 -23.02 -1.31
C ALA A 234 4.09 -23.14 -0.11
N HIS A 235 3.47 -22.01 0.33
CA HIS A 235 2.57 -21.96 1.49
C HIS A 235 1.19 -21.36 1.15
N PRO A 236 0.43 -21.90 0.18
CA PRO A 236 -0.75 -21.27 -0.42
C PRO A 236 -1.95 -21.12 0.53
N ARG A 237 -1.91 -21.73 1.71
CA ARG A 237 -3.01 -21.71 2.70
C ARG A 237 -2.75 -20.83 3.91
N SER A 238 -1.70 -20.02 3.90
CA SER A 238 -1.44 -19.05 4.96
C SER A 238 -2.04 -17.68 4.62
N ALA A 239 -2.31 -16.83 5.61
CA ALA A 239 -2.76 -15.44 5.38
C ALA A 239 -1.70 -14.56 4.69
N PHE A 240 -0.43 -14.97 4.72
CA PHE A 240 0.69 -14.23 4.14
C PHE A 240 0.64 -14.06 2.62
N PRO A 241 0.15 -15.01 1.80
CA PRO A 241 0.03 -14.79 0.36
C PRO A 241 -0.73 -13.52 0.00
N GLY A 242 -1.78 -13.17 0.74
CA GLY A 242 -2.54 -11.94 0.53
C GLY A 242 -1.70 -10.68 0.77
N MET A 243 -0.90 -10.64 1.83
CA MET A 243 -0.01 -9.51 2.14
C MET A 243 1.08 -9.35 1.08
N CYS A 244 1.74 -10.44 0.70
CA CYS A 244 2.75 -10.42 -0.36
C CYS A 244 2.18 -9.99 -1.72
N ARG A 245 0.92 -10.36 -2.02
CA ARG A 245 0.23 -9.91 -3.24
C ARG A 245 0.02 -8.39 -3.27
N LEU A 246 -0.31 -7.78 -2.11
CA LEU A 246 -0.44 -6.33 -2.04
C LEU A 246 0.88 -5.64 -2.39
N HIS A 247 1.98 -6.04 -1.76
CA HIS A 247 3.28 -5.45 -2.04
C HIS A 247 3.74 -5.66 -3.50
N ARG A 248 3.41 -6.83 -4.06
CA ARG A 248 3.62 -7.08 -5.49
C ARG A 248 2.78 -6.16 -6.37
N ALA A 249 1.52 -5.91 -6.00
CA ALA A 249 0.65 -4.97 -6.72
C ALA A 249 1.24 -3.56 -6.73
N GLU A 250 1.72 -3.06 -5.60
CA GLU A 250 2.36 -1.76 -5.47
C GLU A 250 3.59 -1.61 -6.38
N LEU A 251 4.45 -2.64 -6.42
CA LEU A 251 5.62 -2.65 -7.32
C LEU A 251 5.22 -2.69 -8.80
N LEU A 252 4.22 -3.49 -9.16
CA LEU A 252 3.69 -3.56 -10.52
C LEU A 252 3.04 -2.23 -10.94
N GLN A 253 2.37 -1.54 -10.01
CA GLN A 253 1.81 -0.21 -10.25
C GLN A 253 2.89 0.79 -10.63
N TRP A 254 3.98 0.87 -9.87
CA TRP A 254 5.08 1.78 -10.16
C TRP A 254 5.72 1.50 -11.52
N ARG A 255 5.82 0.24 -11.92
CA ARG A 255 6.35 -0.17 -13.24
C ARG A 255 5.38 0.05 -14.39
N GLY A 256 4.14 0.44 -14.09
CA GLY A 256 3.09 0.64 -15.09
C GLY A 256 2.41 -0.64 -15.57
N GLU A 257 2.60 -1.76 -14.87
CA GLU A 257 1.95 -3.05 -15.17
C GLU A 257 0.55 -3.11 -14.53
N TRP A 258 -0.27 -2.11 -14.77
CA TRP A 258 -1.51 -1.83 -14.02
C TRP A 258 -2.55 -2.94 -14.04
N ALA A 259 -2.69 -3.66 -15.16
CA ALA A 259 -3.63 -4.78 -15.22
C ALA A 259 -3.24 -5.93 -14.28
N ALA A 260 -1.94 -6.24 -14.20
CA ALA A 260 -1.42 -7.23 -13.27
C ALA A 260 -1.48 -6.73 -11.82
N ALA A 261 -1.13 -5.46 -11.59
CA ALA A 261 -1.22 -4.81 -10.29
C ALA A 261 -2.64 -4.85 -9.72
N GLU A 262 -3.65 -4.46 -10.51
CA GLU A 262 -5.05 -4.51 -10.08
C GLU A 262 -5.52 -5.94 -9.78
N ALA A 263 -5.09 -6.92 -10.58
CA ALA A 263 -5.43 -8.31 -10.33
C ALA A 263 -4.85 -8.84 -9.02
N GLU A 264 -3.59 -8.52 -8.71
CA GLU A 264 -2.95 -8.90 -7.44
C GLU A 264 -3.56 -8.16 -6.25
N ALA A 265 -3.84 -6.85 -6.35
CA ALA A 265 -4.47 -6.08 -5.29
C ALA A 265 -5.89 -6.59 -4.97
N ARG A 266 -6.70 -6.91 -5.98
CA ARG A 266 -8.03 -7.50 -5.75
C ARG A 266 -7.95 -8.85 -5.04
N ARG A 267 -7.07 -9.74 -5.51
CA ARG A 267 -6.86 -11.04 -4.84
C ARG A 267 -6.40 -10.85 -3.41
N ALA A 268 -5.50 -9.88 -3.14
CA ALA A 268 -5.08 -9.57 -1.78
C ALA A 268 -6.27 -9.14 -0.90
N GLY A 269 -7.15 -8.28 -1.41
CA GLY A 269 -8.37 -7.86 -0.71
C GLY A 269 -9.30 -9.02 -0.39
N ASP A 270 -9.51 -9.93 -1.36
CA ASP A 270 -10.37 -11.11 -1.20
C ASP A 270 -9.76 -12.12 -0.21
N ASP A 271 -8.45 -12.42 -0.34
CA ASP A 271 -7.74 -13.38 0.52
C ASP A 271 -7.69 -12.92 1.99
N LEU A 272 -7.65 -11.61 2.23
CA LEU A 272 -7.51 -11.00 3.55
C LEU A 272 -8.82 -10.52 4.16
N ALA A 273 -9.93 -10.59 3.42
CA ALA A 273 -11.24 -10.22 3.93
C ALA A 273 -11.61 -11.07 5.16
N GLY A 274 -11.75 -10.42 6.33
CA GLY A 274 -12.05 -11.09 7.59
C GLY A 274 -10.85 -11.77 8.28
N VAL A 275 -9.66 -11.74 7.68
CA VAL A 275 -8.42 -12.29 8.28
C VAL A 275 -7.48 -11.17 8.72
N HIS A 276 -7.22 -10.20 7.84
CA HIS A 276 -6.36 -9.04 8.12
C HIS A 276 -6.97 -7.78 7.54
N VAL A 277 -7.95 -7.23 8.25
CA VAL A 277 -8.76 -6.08 7.81
C VAL A 277 -7.92 -4.87 7.37
N PRO A 278 -6.84 -4.46 8.07
CA PRO A 278 -6.05 -3.31 7.63
C PRO A 278 -5.40 -3.51 6.25
N THR A 279 -4.85 -4.69 5.97
CA THR A 279 -4.23 -4.95 4.66
C THR A 279 -5.28 -5.16 3.56
N ALA A 280 -6.44 -5.74 3.88
CA ALA A 280 -7.56 -5.79 2.94
C ALA A 280 -8.01 -4.38 2.55
N ALA A 281 -8.07 -3.46 3.52
CA ALA A 281 -8.37 -2.05 3.27
C ALA A 281 -7.32 -1.38 2.38
N ALA A 282 -6.02 -1.60 2.67
CA ALA A 282 -4.91 -1.10 1.84
C ALA A 282 -4.96 -1.64 0.40
N ALA A 283 -5.35 -2.90 0.21
CA ALA A 283 -5.55 -3.47 -1.13
C ALA A 283 -6.65 -2.74 -1.92
N HIS A 284 -7.71 -2.31 -1.28
CA HIS A 284 -8.74 -1.47 -1.93
C HIS A 284 -8.25 -0.05 -2.22
N VAL A 285 -7.37 0.52 -1.38
CA VAL A 285 -6.69 1.79 -1.69
C VAL A 285 -5.88 1.63 -2.97
N GLU A 286 -5.09 0.57 -3.06
CA GLU A 286 -4.24 0.28 -4.22
C GLU A 286 -5.05 0.13 -5.51
N VAL A 287 -6.17 -0.61 -5.47
CA VAL A 287 -7.11 -0.68 -6.61
C VAL A 287 -7.63 0.70 -6.99
N GLY A 288 -7.91 1.55 -6.01
CA GLY A 288 -8.36 2.92 -6.24
C GLY A 288 -7.29 3.77 -6.93
N GLU A 289 -6.03 3.67 -6.49
CA GLU A 289 -4.90 4.40 -7.09
C GLU A 289 -4.67 3.97 -8.53
N ILE A 290 -4.58 2.66 -8.81
CA ILE A 290 -4.41 2.13 -10.16
C ILE A 290 -5.53 2.63 -11.10
N ARG A 291 -6.77 2.60 -10.64
CA ARG A 291 -7.92 3.05 -11.42
C ARG A 291 -7.92 4.56 -11.64
N ARG A 292 -7.48 5.34 -10.66
CA ARG A 292 -7.35 6.79 -10.80
C ARG A 292 -6.38 7.15 -11.92
N LEU A 293 -5.30 6.39 -12.09
CA LEU A 293 -4.32 6.58 -13.16
C LEU A 293 -4.86 6.20 -14.55
N GLY A 294 -5.75 5.19 -14.61
CA GLY A 294 -6.28 4.64 -15.86
C GLY A 294 -7.73 5.03 -16.20
N ALA A 295 -8.61 5.24 -15.21
CA ALA A 295 -10.03 5.54 -15.41
C ALA A 295 -10.64 6.15 -14.14
N VAL A 296 -10.64 7.46 -14.06
CA VAL A 296 -11.07 8.27 -12.91
C VAL A 296 -12.45 7.87 -12.35
N GLU A 297 -13.40 7.52 -13.24
CA GLU A 297 -14.80 7.24 -12.87
C GLU A 297 -14.99 5.96 -12.04
N VAL A 298 -14.07 5.00 -12.13
CA VAL A 298 -14.17 3.72 -11.41
C VAL A 298 -13.30 3.67 -10.14
N ALA A 299 -12.49 4.69 -9.88
CA ALA A 299 -11.66 4.77 -8.68
C ALA A 299 -12.49 4.99 -7.40
N GLU A 300 -13.59 5.75 -7.51
CA GLU A 300 -14.43 6.15 -6.37
C GLU A 300 -14.95 4.96 -5.56
N ALA A 301 -15.42 3.92 -6.24
CA ALA A 301 -15.97 2.74 -5.57
C ALA A 301 -14.90 1.98 -4.77
N ALA A 302 -13.66 1.93 -5.27
CA ALA A 302 -12.56 1.27 -4.56
C ALA A 302 -12.14 2.07 -3.33
N PHE A 303 -12.02 3.40 -3.44
CA PHE A 303 -11.74 4.26 -2.29
C PHE A 303 -12.85 4.22 -1.24
N ALA A 304 -14.13 4.21 -1.65
CA ALA A 304 -15.25 4.07 -0.72
C ALA A 304 -15.18 2.74 0.04
N ARG A 305 -14.84 1.64 -0.65
CA ARG A 305 -14.67 0.34 -0.01
C ARG A 305 -13.51 0.32 0.99
N ALA A 306 -12.40 0.98 0.68
CA ALA A 306 -11.29 1.14 1.61
C ALA A 306 -11.72 1.89 2.89
N GLU A 307 -12.51 2.96 2.76
CA GLU A 307 -13.01 3.73 3.89
C GLU A 307 -14.00 2.96 4.77
N GLU A 308 -14.85 2.11 4.19
CA GLU A 308 -15.71 1.19 4.95
C GLU A 308 -14.90 0.25 5.86
N LEU A 309 -13.65 -0.03 5.47
CA LEU A 309 -12.68 -0.82 6.22
C LEU A 309 -11.73 0.05 7.08
N ASN A 310 -12.05 1.33 7.28
CA ASN A 310 -11.29 2.31 8.05
C ASN A 310 -9.89 2.67 7.49
N ALA A 311 -9.64 2.50 6.19
CA ALA A 311 -8.47 3.08 5.55
C ALA A 311 -8.76 4.52 5.08
N SER A 312 -7.71 5.33 4.97
CA SER A 312 -7.81 6.71 4.47
C SER A 312 -7.03 6.87 3.17
N PRO A 313 -7.66 6.75 1.99
CA PRO A 313 -7.03 6.99 0.69
C PRO A 313 -6.91 8.48 0.37
N ALA A 314 -6.38 9.28 1.32
CA ALA A 314 -6.50 10.73 1.28
C ALA A 314 -5.82 11.37 0.06
N ALA A 315 -4.58 10.97 -0.27
CA ALA A 315 -3.86 11.51 -1.42
C ALA A 315 -4.58 11.20 -2.74
N GLY A 316 -4.95 9.94 -2.96
CA GLY A 316 -5.67 9.52 -4.16
C GLY A 316 -7.03 10.17 -4.30
N ARG A 317 -7.79 10.27 -3.21
CA ARG A 317 -9.09 10.96 -3.23
C ARG A 317 -8.95 12.46 -3.49
N ALA A 318 -7.97 13.11 -2.88
CA ALA A 318 -7.71 14.52 -3.13
C ALA A 318 -7.35 14.77 -4.60
N LEU A 319 -6.45 13.96 -5.16
CA LEU A 319 -6.09 14.03 -6.58
C LEU A 319 -7.26 13.69 -7.52
N LEU A 320 -8.11 12.75 -7.12
CA LEU A 320 -9.35 12.44 -7.85
C LEU A 320 -10.31 13.65 -7.88
N ARG A 321 -10.48 14.34 -6.75
CA ARG A 321 -11.28 15.58 -6.68
C ARG A 321 -10.66 16.70 -7.51
N LEU A 322 -9.34 16.84 -7.47
CA LEU A 322 -8.60 17.79 -8.30
C LEU A 322 -8.86 17.53 -9.79
N ALA A 323 -8.73 16.29 -10.24
CA ALA A 323 -9.00 15.90 -11.63
C ALA A 323 -10.46 16.13 -12.06
N GLN A 324 -11.40 16.13 -11.11
CA GLN A 324 -12.82 16.47 -11.32
C GLN A 324 -13.10 17.97 -11.28
N GLY A 325 -12.09 18.83 -11.09
CA GLY A 325 -12.25 20.28 -10.94
C GLY A 325 -12.86 20.72 -9.60
N ARG A 326 -12.94 19.83 -8.60
CA ARG A 326 -13.53 20.07 -7.28
C ARG A 326 -12.47 20.50 -6.28
N LEU A 327 -11.92 21.71 -6.49
CA LEU A 327 -10.73 22.21 -5.79
C LEU A 327 -10.92 22.29 -4.27
N GLU A 328 -12.05 22.82 -3.78
CA GLU A 328 -12.30 22.97 -2.35
C GLU A 328 -12.40 21.60 -1.65
N ALA A 329 -12.97 20.60 -2.34
CA ALA A 329 -13.06 19.24 -1.80
C ALA A 329 -11.69 18.58 -1.76
N ALA A 330 -10.85 18.79 -2.78
CA ALA A 330 -9.48 18.31 -2.82
C ALA A 330 -8.66 18.92 -1.66
N ASP A 331 -8.78 20.22 -1.47
CA ASP A 331 -8.12 20.97 -0.42
C ASP A 331 -8.49 20.48 0.98
N ALA A 332 -9.78 20.35 1.27
CA ALA A 332 -10.26 19.89 2.56
C ALA A 332 -9.73 18.47 2.91
N ILE A 333 -9.69 17.56 1.92
CA ILE A 333 -9.20 16.20 2.12
C ILE A 333 -7.72 16.20 2.45
N ILE A 334 -6.89 16.88 1.64
CA ILE A 334 -5.43 16.83 1.82
C ILE A 334 -4.98 17.58 3.08
N ALA A 335 -5.59 18.72 3.39
CA ALA A 335 -5.31 19.49 4.60
C ALA A 335 -5.67 18.68 5.86
N GLY A 336 -6.82 18.00 5.87
CA GLY A 336 -7.22 17.12 6.96
C GLY A 336 -6.25 15.95 7.16
N ALA A 337 -5.79 15.33 6.08
CA ALA A 337 -4.82 14.24 6.13
C ALA A 337 -3.45 14.70 6.68
N LEU A 338 -2.96 15.85 6.20
CA LEU A 338 -1.70 16.44 6.68
C LEU A 338 -1.77 16.84 8.15
N ALA A 339 -2.91 17.34 8.62
CA ALA A 339 -3.10 17.67 10.04
C ALA A 339 -3.09 16.42 10.94
N ALA A 340 -3.58 15.29 10.45
CA ALA A 340 -3.60 14.02 11.18
C ALA A 340 -2.27 13.26 11.14
N ALA A 341 -1.45 13.48 10.10
CA ALA A 341 -0.19 12.79 9.92
C ALA A 341 0.90 13.37 10.84
N THR A 342 1.37 12.58 11.79
CA THR A 342 2.38 12.98 12.79
C THR A 342 3.79 12.52 12.44
N VAL A 343 3.94 11.47 11.63
CA VAL A 343 5.23 10.90 11.21
C VAL A 343 5.69 11.58 9.93
N ALA A 344 6.94 12.07 9.89
CA ALA A 344 7.47 12.84 8.77
C ALA A 344 7.44 12.06 7.45
N LEU A 345 7.79 10.78 7.47
CA LEU A 345 7.77 9.92 6.28
C LEU A 345 6.33 9.75 5.74
N GLY A 346 5.35 9.50 6.61
CA GLY A 346 3.94 9.41 6.21
C GLY A 346 3.39 10.72 5.63
N ARG A 347 3.85 11.88 6.15
CA ARG A 347 3.52 13.19 5.60
C ARG A 347 4.11 13.39 4.21
N ALA A 348 5.34 12.93 3.99
CA ALA A 348 6.03 13.10 2.72
C ALA A 348 5.26 12.49 1.53
N TRP A 349 4.55 11.40 1.73
CA TRP A 349 3.69 10.79 0.71
C TRP A 349 2.42 11.59 0.38
N LEU A 350 2.00 12.52 1.25
CA LEU A 350 0.87 13.42 1.01
C LEU A 350 1.30 14.73 0.31
N LEU A 351 2.54 15.17 0.51
CA LEU A 351 3.04 16.46 0.04
C LEU A 351 3.02 16.65 -1.48
N PRO A 352 3.26 15.64 -2.35
CA PRO A 352 3.12 15.80 -3.79
C PRO A 352 1.69 16.20 -4.21
N ALA A 353 0.66 15.64 -3.55
CA ALA A 353 -0.73 16.00 -3.80
C ALA A 353 -1.03 17.42 -3.27
N GLU A 354 -0.51 17.76 -2.09
CA GLU A 354 -0.61 19.11 -1.52
C GLU A 354 -0.05 20.18 -2.46
N VAL A 355 1.16 19.96 -3.02
CA VAL A 355 1.76 20.89 -3.97
C VAL A 355 0.88 21.06 -5.23
N GLN A 356 0.33 19.97 -5.75
CA GLN A 356 -0.53 20.04 -6.93
C GLN A 356 -1.81 20.85 -6.67
N ILE A 357 -2.43 20.63 -5.51
CA ILE A 357 -3.66 21.31 -5.11
C ILE A 357 -3.39 22.78 -4.80
N ALA A 358 -2.34 23.10 -4.06
CA ALA A 358 -1.96 24.47 -3.73
C ALA A 358 -1.63 25.30 -5.00
N VAL A 359 -0.92 24.72 -5.96
CA VAL A 359 -0.67 25.37 -7.27
C VAL A 359 -2.01 25.59 -8.02
N ALA A 360 -2.91 24.62 -8.03
CA ALA A 360 -4.20 24.77 -8.69
C ALA A 360 -5.09 25.84 -8.04
N LEU A 361 -4.93 26.07 -6.74
CA LEU A 361 -5.59 27.16 -6.00
C LEU A 361 -4.90 28.52 -6.15
N GLY A 362 -3.71 28.57 -6.75
CA GLY A 362 -2.88 29.79 -6.85
C GLY A 362 -2.13 30.15 -5.56
N ASP A 363 -2.14 29.28 -4.55
CA ASP A 363 -1.40 29.49 -3.28
C ASP A 363 0.03 28.98 -3.40
N LEU A 364 0.86 29.79 -4.09
CA LEU A 364 2.26 29.43 -4.36
C LEU A 364 3.11 29.37 -3.10
N ASP A 365 2.84 30.20 -2.08
CA ASP A 365 3.55 30.18 -0.80
C ASP A 365 3.33 28.83 -0.07
N ARG A 366 2.11 28.32 -0.08
CA ARG A 366 1.76 27.01 0.47
C ARG A 366 2.43 25.89 -0.31
N ALA A 367 2.38 25.95 -1.64
CA ALA A 367 3.03 24.99 -2.52
C ALA A 367 4.53 24.92 -2.29
N GLU A 368 5.19 26.06 -2.12
CA GLU A 368 6.63 26.16 -1.85
C GLU A 368 6.99 25.58 -0.47
N ARG A 369 6.18 25.87 0.57
CA ARG A 369 6.39 25.27 1.88
C ARG A 369 6.29 23.74 1.85
N ALA A 370 5.27 23.21 1.16
CA ALA A 370 5.09 21.77 0.99
C ALA A 370 6.24 21.12 0.20
N ALA A 371 6.70 21.74 -0.88
CA ALA A 371 7.83 21.25 -1.67
C ALA A 371 9.14 21.25 -0.85
N ARG A 372 9.39 22.27 -0.03
CA ARG A 372 10.55 22.34 0.86
C ARG A 372 10.50 21.27 1.98
N GLU A 373 9.32 21.04 2.59
CA GLU A 373 9.12 19.98 3.58
C GLU A 373 9.40 18.61 2.95
N LEU A 374 8.87 18.36 1.75
CA LEU A 374 9.11 17.12 1.00
C LEU A 374 10.61 16.91 0.71
N ALA A 375 11.30 17.93 0.23
CA ALA A 375 12.74 17.86 -0.08
C ALA A 375 13.59 17.57 1.17
N ALA A 376 13.27 18.21 2.30
CA ALA A 376 13.95 17.98 3.57
C ALA A 376 13.76 16.54 4.05
N THR A 377 12.52 16.03 4.01
CA THR A 377 12.21 14.65 4.40
C THR A 377 12.87 13.65 3.44
N ALA A 378 12.78 13.89 2.12
CA ALA A 378 13.39 13.02 1.12
C ALA A 378 14.91 12.89 1.31
N THR A 379 15.58 14.00 1.64
CA THR A 379 17.01 14.01 1.92
C THR A 379 17.35 13.30 3.23
N HIS A 380 16.56 13.52 4.27
CA HIS A 380 16.77 12.89 5.58
C HIS A 380 16.65 11.36 5.54
N TYR A 381 15.66 10.87 4.78
CA TYR A 381 15.45 9.43 4.60
C TYR A 381 16.22 8.82 3.43
N GLU A 382 17.01 9.61 2.70
CA GLU A 382 17.74 9.18 1.51
C GLU A 382 16.85 8.41 0.50
N SER A 383 15.56 8.80 0.43
CA SER A 383 14.55 8.10 -0.38
C SER A 383 14.62 8.51 -1.86
N PRO A 384 14.98 7.60 -2.77
CA PRO A 384 15.11 7.97 -4.20
C PRO A 384 13.81 8.44 -4.82
N ILE A 385 12.67 7.80 -4.47
CA ILE A 385 11.34 8.21 -4.97
C ILE A 385 10.96 9.59 -4.45
N LEU A 386 11.11 9.83 -3.14
CA LEU A 386 10.76 11.12 -2.56
C LEU A 386 11.66 12.24 -3.06
N LEU A 387 12.94 11.96 -3.37
CA LEU A 387 13.84 12.92 -4.03
C LEU A 387 13.34 13.30 -5.42
N ALA A 388 12.97 12.33 -6.24
CA ALA A 388 12.40 12.59 -7.57
C ALA A 388 11.06 13.33 -7.48
N ALA A 389 10.20 12.98 -6.51
CA ALA A 389 8.95 13.68 -6.24
C ALA A 389 9.18 15.13 -5.77
N ALA A 390 10.18 15.37 -4.92
CA ALA A 390 10.55 16.70 -4.45
C ALA A 390 11.07 17.60 -5.60
N GLU A 391 11.90 17.05 -6.48
CA GLU A 391 12.35 17.76 -7.68
C GLU A 391 11.18 18.08 -8.63
N THR A 392 10.26 17.16 -8.81
CA THR A 392 9.02 17.39 -9.59
C THR A 392 8.16 18.48 -8.94
N ALA A 393 7.99 18.44 -7.62
CA ALA A 393 7.24 19.44 -6.86
C ALA A 393 7.88 20.83 -6.98
N ARG A 394 9.21 20.93 -6.80
CA ARG A 394 9.97 22.17 -6.97
C ARG A 394 9.82 22.72 -8.39
N GLY A 395 9.96 21.86 -9.40
CA GLY A 395 9.78 22.24 -10.79
C GLY A 395 8.37 22.72 -11.11
N ARG A 396 7.34 22.12 -10.51
CA ARG A 396 5.94 22.55 -10.64
C ARG A 396 5.70 23.92 -10.02
N VAL A 397 6.25 24.18 -8.84
CA VAL A 397 6.17 25.50 -8.18
C VAL A 397 6.91 26.54 -9.01
N GLY A 398 8.14 26.25 -9.45
CA GLY A 398 8.92 27.16 -10.31
C GLY A 398 8.20 27.47 -11.62
N LEU A 399 7.59 26.47 -12.26
CA LEU A 399 6.78 26.68 -13.47
C LEU A 399 5.61 27.63 -13.21
N ALA A 400 4.89 27.45 -12.12
CA ALA A 400 3.76 28.31 -11.77
C ALA A 400 4.19 29.74 -11.37
N ALA A 401 5.40 29.89 -10.83
CA ALA A 401 6.00 31.18 -10.50
C ALA A 401 6.68 31.87 -11.71
N GLY A 402 6.80 31.19 -12.85
CA GLY A 402 7.54 31.71 -14.02
C GLY A 402 9.06 31.71 -13.84
N ASP A 403 9.59 30.81 -13.00
CA ASP A 403 11.02 30.69 -12.73
C ASP A 403 11.76 30.10 -13.94
N ALA A 404 12.84 30.76 -14.36
CA ALA A 404 13.69 30.31 -15.45
C ALA A 404 14.40 28.97 -15.16
N GLU A 405 14.63 28.63 -13.91
CA GLU A 405 15.26 27.36 -13.50
C GLU A 405 14.31 26.15 -13.60
N ALA A 406 13.01 26.36 -13.78
CA ALA A 406 12.01 25.29 -13.84
C ALA A 406 12.35 24.24 -14.91
N VAL A 407 12.87 24.64 -16.06
CA VAL A 407 13.28 23.72 -17.15
C VAL A 407 14.40 22.79 -16.69
N ALA A 408 15.44 23.31 -16.04
CA ALA A 408 16.56 22.51 -15.56
C ALA A 408 16.13 21.55 -14.46
N THR A 409 15.34 22.04 -13.50
CA THR A 409 14.79 21.25 -12.39
C THR A 409 13.93 20.09 -12.90
N LEU A 410 12.97 20.36 -13.79
CA LEU A 410 12.08 19.32 -14.33
C LEU A 410 12.83 18.32 -15.22
N ARG A 411 13.87 18.74 -15.92
CA ARG A 411 14.74 17.83 -16.69
C ARG A 411 15.48 16.86 -15.76
N GLY A 412 16.01 17.36 -14.64
CA GLY A 412 16.61 16.52 -13.59
C GLY A 412 15.62 15.53 -13.00
N ALA A 413 14.41 15.98 -12.67
CA ALA A 413 13.35 15.10 -12.15
C ALA A 413 12.95 13.99 -13.15
N VAL A 414 12.81 14.31 -14.45
CA VAL A 414 12.54 13.32 -15.50
C VAL A 414 13.62 12.22 -15.53
N GLN A 415 14.90 12.62 -15.41
CA GLN A 415 15.99 11.64 -15.38
C GLN A 415 15.93 10.75 -14.15
N GLN A 416 15.70 11.32 -12.96
CA GLN A 416 15.56 10.55 -11.73
C GLN A 416 14.41 9.52 -11.83
N TRP A 417 13.25 9.91 -12.33
CA TRP A 417 12.13 8.99 -12.55
C TRP A 417 12.44 7.88 -13.56
N ALA A 418 13.20 8.21 -14.61
CA ALA A 418 13.63 7.22 -15.60
C ALA A 418 14.63 6.21 -15.01
N ASP A 419 15.57 6.68 -14.17
CA ASP A 419 16.56 5.82 -13.50
C ASP A 419 15.91 4.88 -12.46
N LEU A 420 14.75 5.28 -11.91
CA LEU A 420 13.94 4.47 -10.98
C LEU A 420 12.98 3.50 -11.70
N ASP A 421 12.87 3.57 -13.02
CA ASP A 421 11.90 2.79 -13.81
C ASP A 421 10.44 3.02 -13.38
N VAL A 422 10.07 4.29 -13.11
CA VAL A 422 8.72 4.74 -12.75
C VAL A 422 8.13 5.56 -13.91
N PRO A 423 7.60 4.88 -14.95
CA PRO A 423 7.29 5.53 -16.22
C PRO A 423 6.14 6.54 -16.15
N TYR A 424 5.14 6.34 -15.29
CA TYR A 424 4.02 7.27 -15.19
C TYR A 424 4.47 8.63 -14.66
N GLU A 425 5.25 8.65 -13.58
CA GLU A 425 5.76 9.88 -12.99
C GLU A 425 6.78 10.57 -13.93
N ALA A 426 7.57 9.78 -14.66
CA ALA A 426 8.44 10.32 -15.72
C ALA A 426 7.62 11.02 -16.81
N ALA A 427 6.49 10.43 -17.23
CA ALA A 427 5.63 11.01 -18.27
C ALA A 427 4.90 12.27 -17.80
N THR A 428 4.34 12.26 -16.58
CA THR A 428 3.68 13.45 -16.00
C THR A 428 4.66 14.59 -15.79
N THR A 429 5.89 14.29 -15.35
CA THR A 429 6.95 15.29 -15.22
C THR A 429 7.40 15.84 -16.58
N ARG A 430 7.41 15.02 -17.65
CA ARG A 430 7.67 15.49 -19.03
C ARG A 430 6.61 16.46 -19.54
N VAL A 431 5.35 16.30 -19.13
CA VAL A 431 4.29 17.28 -19.46
C VAL A 431 4.60 18.63 -18.83
N LEU A 432 5.00 18.66 -17.55
CA LEU A 432 5.43 19.90 -16.89
C LEU A 432 6.68 20.50 -17.56
N LEU A 433 7.64 19.67 -17.93
CA LEU A 433 8.85 20.11 -18.65
C LEU A 433 8.48 20.76 -19.99
N ALA A 434 7.53 20.20 -20.71
CA ALA A 434 7.07 20.78 -21.97
C ALA A 434 6.43 22.15 -21.78
N GLN A 435 5.64 22.35 -20.71
CA GLN A 435 5.10 23.66 -20.35
C GLN A 435 6.21 24.68 -20.03
N ALA A 436 7.20 24.24 -19.23
CA ALA A 436 8.34 25.09 -18.88
C ALA A 436 9.17 25.46 -20.13
N CYS A 437 9.42 24.53 -21.05
CA CYS A 437 10.09 24.77 -22.31
C CYS A 437 9.34 25.82 -23.17
N ARG A 438 8.01 25.72 -23.29
CA ARG A 438 7.19 26.72 -23.99
C ARG A 438 7.30 28.10 -23.35
N GLY A 439 7.21 28.18 -22.02
CA GLY A 439 7.41 29.43 -21.29
C GLY A 439 8.79 30.06 -21.53
N ALA A 440 9.82 29.25 -21.77
CA ALA A 440 11.17 29.65 -22.09
C ALA A 440 11.40 29.89 -23.62
N GLY A 441 10.40 29.66 -24.48
CA GLY A 441 10.51 29.81 -25.94
C GLY A 441 11.16 28.61 -26.66
N ASP A 442 11.40 27.50 -25.95
CA ASP A 442 11.96 26.26 -26.53
C ASP A 442 10.81 25.35 -27.01
N GLU A 443 10.25 25.68 -28.18
CA GLU A 443 9.16 24.90 -28.79
C GLU A 443 9.60 23.49 -29.23
N GLU A 444 10.85 23.31 -29.61
CA GLU A 444 11.40 22.00 -30.01
C GLU A 444 11.50 21.07 -28.79
N GLY A 445 12.04 21.55 -27.68
CA GLY A 445 12.11 20.83 -26.41
C GLY A 445 10.72 20.49 -25.86
N ALA A 446 9.76 21.39 -26.00
CA ALA A 446 8.36 21.16 -25.61
C ALA A 446 7.73 20.02 -26.42
N LYS A 447 7.86 20.06 -27.76
CA LYS A 447 7.33 18.99 -28.64
C LYS A 447 7.96 17.64 -28.35
N ALA A 448 9.28 17.58 -28.18
CA ALA A 448 10.01 16.36 -27.87
C ALA A 448 9.55 15.76 -26.53
N SER A 449 9.38 16.60 -25.49
CA SER A 449 8.93 16.18 -24.16
C SER A 449 7.49 15.64 -24.20
N LEU A 450 6.57 16.30 -24.92
CA LEU A 450 5.19 15.83 -25.08
C LEU A 450 5.11 14.54 -25.89
N ALA A 451 5.87 14.40 -26.96
CA ALA A 451 5.90 13.18 -27.76
C ALA A 451 6.39 11.98 -26.93
N ALA A 452 7.44 12.19 -26.12
CA ALA A 452 7.94 11.17 -25.20
C ALA A 452 6.92 10.82 -24.10
N ALA A 453 6.23 11.80 -23.52
CA ALA A 453 5.16 11.57 -22.54
C ALA A 453 4.00 10.78 -23.17
N ALA A 454 3.54 11.18 -24.36
CA ALA A 454 2.47 10.51 -25.08
C ALA A 454 2.78 9.03 -25.34
N ALA A 455 3.98 8.71 -25.79
CA ALA A 455 4.42 7.35 -26.04
C ALA A 455 4.40 6.48 -24.75
N ILE A 456 4.73 7.07 -23.61
CA ILE A 456 4.67 6.38 -22.31
C ILE A 456 3.21 6.18 -21.91
N PHE A 457 2.36 7.21 -21.93
CA PHE A 457 0.95 7.10 -21.57
C PHE A 457 0.18 6.11 -22.44
N ASP A 458 0.45 6.09 -23.77
CA ASP A 458 -0.13 5.10 -24.67
C ASP A 458 0.25 3.66 -24.29
N ARG A 459 1.53 3.45 -23.96
CA ARG A 459 2.01 2.13 -23.49
C ARG A 459 1.36 1.70 -22.19
N LEU A 460 1.16 2.63 -21.25
CA LEU A 460 0.53 2.38 -19.94
C LEU A 460 -0.99 2.25 -20.04
N GLY A 461 -1.61 2.72 -21.10
CA GLY A 461 -3.07 2.87 -21.21
C GLY A 461 -3.61 3.97 -20.29
N ALA A 462 -2.78 4.95 -19.92
CA ALA A 462 -3.16 6.07 -19.07
C ALA A 462 -4.07 7.04 -19.83
N VAL A 463 -5.11 7.55 -19.14
CA VAL A 463 -5.96 8.61 -19.67
C VAL A 463 -5.46 9.94 -19.12
N VAL A 464 -4.59 10.60 -19.86
CA VAL A 464 -4.08 11.93 -19.51
C VAL A 464 -4.48 12.89 -20.60
N ASP A 465 -5.10 14.01 -20.23
CA ASP A 465 -5.34 15.11 -21.16
C ASP A 465 -4.03 15.87 -21.38
N LEU A 466 -3.40 15.64 -22.52
CA LEU A 466 -2.15 16.30 -22.90
C LEU A 466 -2.39 17.71 -23.51
N ALA A 467 -3.64 18.12 -23.65
CA ALA A 467 -3.99 19.48 -24.05
C ALA A 467 -3.74 20.42 -22.87
N THR A 468 -2.50 20.77 -22.63
CA THR A 468 -2.13 21.80 -21.66
C THR A 468 -2.35 23.15 -22.29
N ASP A 469 -3.45 23.75 -21.95
CA ASP A 469 -3.75 25.14 -22.28
C ASP A 469 -2.78 26.10 -21.58
N GLY A 470 -1.96 26.74 -22.43
CA GLY A 470 -1.67 28.12 -22.18
C GLY A 470 -2.76 28.92 -22.89
N GLY A 471 -3.82 29.27 -22.22
CA GLY A 471 -4.75 30.22 -22.79
C GLY A 471 -6.22 30.04 -22.38
N ASP A 472 -6.67 30.96 -21.57
CA ASP A 472 -8.07 31.35 -21.29
C ASP A 472 -9.06 30.25 -20.87
N GLY A 473 -9.33 30.26 -19.57
CA GLY A 473 -10.56 29.73 -19.02
C GLY A 473 -11.77 30.25 -19.79
N LYS A 474 -12.34 29.45 -20.65
CA LYS A 474 -13.68 29.66 -21.17
C LYS A 474 -14.64 28.71 -20.48
N GLU A 475 -15.50 29.34 -19.72
CA GLU A 475 -16.74 28.81 -19.21
C GLU A 475 -17.48 27.97 -20.27
N GLY A 476 -17.89 26.75 -19.89
CA GLY A 476 -18.99 26.06 -20.53
C GLY A 476 -18.66 25.27 -21.79
N SER A 477 -17.78 24.25 -21.72
CA SER A 477 -17.82 23.21 -22.77
C SER A 477 -19.15 22.45 -22.69
N PRO A 478 -19.90 22.29 -23.82
CA PRO A 478 -21.19 21.60 -23.80
C PRO A 478 -21.09 20.18 -23.23
N ALA A 479 -22.03 19.79 -22.38
CA ALA A 479 -22.13 18.46 -21.75
C ALA A 479 -20.89 18.02 -20.93
N GLY A 480 -20.06 18.95 -20.42
CA GLY A 480 -18.91 18.62 -19.61
C GLY A 480 -17.79 17.89 -20.37
N LEU A 481 -17.70 18.13 -21.68
CA LEU A 481 -16.61 17.57 -22.50
C LEU A 481 -15.27 18.24 -22.13
N THR A 482 -14.22 17.45 -22.02
CA THR A 482 -12.85 17.96 -21.89
C THR A 482 -12.36 18.59 -23.20
N GLY A 483 -11.33 19.44 -23.15
CA GLY A 483 -10.73 20.03 -24.36
C GLY A 483 -10.37 18.97 -25.40
N ARG A 484 -9.83 17.85 -24.96
CA ARG A 484 -9.44 16.71 -25.82
C ARG A 484 -10.65 16.01 -26.45
N GLU A 485 -11.72 15.84 -25.67
CA GLU A 485 -12.97 15.27 -26.20
C GLU A 485 -13.62 16.19 -27.23
N VAL A 486 -13.54 17.50 -27.02
CA VAL A 486 -13.98 18.49 -28.02
C VAL A 486 -13.15 18.41 -29.29
N GLU A 487 -11.85 18.24 -29.18
CA GLU A 487 -10.94 18.10 -30.32
C GLU A 487 -11.20 16.81 -31.11
N VAL A 488 -11.34 15.68 -30.41
CA VAL A 488 -11.76 14.41 -31.01
C VAL A 488 -13.14 14.56 -31.68
N LEU A 489 -14.08 15.19 -31.02
CA LEU A 489 -15.43 15.40 -31.54
C LEU A 489 -15.44 16.32 -32.78
N ARG A 490 -14.59 17.33 -32.83
CA ARG A 490 -14.38 18.17 -34.03
C ARG A 490 -13.87 17.35 -35.22
N LEU A 491 -12.87 16.51 -34.99
CA LEU A 491 -12.33 15.65 -36.05
C LEU A 491 -13.36 14.57 -36.49
N VAL A 492 -14.17 14.07 -35.57
CA VAL A 492 -15.31 13.18 -35.89
C VAL A 492 -16.31 13.89 -36.78
N ALA A 493 -16.68 15.12 -36.44
CA ALA A 493 -17.61 15.95 -37.21
C ALA A 493 -17.03 16.37 -38.57
N ALA A 494 -15.71 16.47 -38.68
CA ALA A 494 -15.00 16.66 -39.96
C ALA A 494 -14.92 15.37 -40.81
N GLY A 495 -15.51 14.24 -40.36
CA GLY A 495 -15.57 13.00 -41.12
C GLY A 495 -14.34 12.09 -41.03
N ASN A 496 -13.39 12.38 -40.16
CA ASN A 496 -12.18 11.57 -40.02
C ASN A 496 -12.47 10.20 -39.41
N THR A 497 -11.82 9.15 -39.87
CA THR A 497 -11.83 7.82 -39.24
C THR A 497 -11.00 7.80 -37.95
N ASN A 498 -11.19 6.81 -37.07
CA ASN A 498 -10.39 6.70 -35.85
C ASN A 498 -8.89 6.69 -36.14
N LYS A 499 -8.46 6.02 -37.21
CA LYS A 499 -7.07 5.97 -37.64
C LYS A 499 -6.53 7.35 -38.07
N GLN A 500 -7.35 8.15 -38.76
CA GLN A 500 -7.00 9.51 -39.15
C GLN A 500 -6.96 10.46 -37.94
N ILE A 501 -7.92 10.30 -37.00
CA ILE A 501 -7.94 11.05 -35.75
C ILE A 501 -6.71 10.68 -34.92
N ALA A 502 -6.39 9.40 -34.80
CA ALA A 502 -5.22 8.91 -34.10
C ALA A 502 -3.91 9.52 -34.66
N ALA A 503 -3.77 9.54 -35.98
CA ALA A 503 -2.62 10.18 -36.64
C ALA A 503 -2.57 11.69 -36.44
N ALA A 504 -3.73 12.38 -36.52
CA ALA A 504 -3.81 13.83 -36.34
C ALA A 504 -3.52 14.27 -34.90
N LEU A 505 -3.87 13.42 -33.94
CA LEU A 505 -3.74 13.70 -32.49
C LEU A 505 -2.54 13.00 -31.83
N TYR A 506 -1.74 12.28 -32.62
CA TYR A 506 -0.57 11.52 -32.15
C TYR A 506 -0.88 10.50 -31.04
N VAL A 507 -2.01 9.78 -31.16
CA VAL A 507 -2.44 8.76 -30.22
C VAL A 507 -2.75 7.44 -30.92
N SER A 508 -3.04 6.35 -30.18
CA SER A 508 -3.44 5.08 -30.78
C SER A 508 -4.91 5.07 -31.21
N ASP A 509 -5.27 4.21 -32.18
CA ASP A 509 -6.67 3.98 -32.61
C ASP A 509 -7.55 3.56 -31.42
N LYS A 510 -7.00 2.79 -30.46
CA LYS A 510 -7.69 2.36 -29.23
C LYS A 510 -7.99 3.56 -28.32
N THR A 511 -7.06 4.50 -28.22
CA THR A 511 -7.23 5.74 -27.44
C THR A 511 -8.36 6.58 -28.01
N VAL A 512 -8.41 6.72 -29.36
CA VAL A 512 -9.52 7.43 -30.01
C VAL A 512 -10.85 6.73 -29.79
N ALA A 513 -10.90 5.40 -29.89
CA ALA A 513 -12.13 4.63 -29.64
C ALA A 513 -12.65 4.84 -28.20
N ARG A 514 -11.76 4.92 -27.25
CA ARG A 514 -12.07 5.19 -25.84
C ARG A 514 -12.60 6.63 -25.64
N HIS A 515 -11.94 7.63 -26.23
CA HIS A 515 -12.45 9.01 -26.20
C HIS A 515 -13.87 9.09 -26.78
N LEU A 516 -14.14 8.38 -27.89
CA LEU A 516 -15.49 8.34 -28.46
C LEU A 516 -16.51 7.70 -27.54
N SER A 517 -16.16 6.63 -26.85
CA SER A 517 -17.06 6.02 -25.85
C SER A 517 -17.39 6.99 -24.72
N ASN A 518 -16.40 7.71 -24.21
CA ASN A 518 -16.59 8.73 -23.17
C ASN A 518 -17.43 9.92 -23.68
N ILE A 519 -17.15 10.42 -24.88
CA ILE A 519 -17.92 11.47 -25.53
C ILE A 519 -19.39 11.03 -25.65
N PHE A 520 -19.64 9.81 -26.16
CA PHE A 520 -21.01 9.30 -26.34
C PHE A 520 -21.76 9.22 -25.01
N ALA A 521 -21.09 8.78 -23.93
CA ALA A 521 -21.67 8.73 -22.60
C ALA A 521 -21.99 10.13 -22.06
N LYS A 522 -21.07 11.09 -22.22
CA LYS A 522 -21.25 12.48 -21.72
C LYS A 522 -22.32 13.26 -22.47
N VAL A 523 -22.39 13.11 -23.81
CA VAL A 523 -23.38 13.82 -24.62
C VAL A 523 -24.70 13.05 -24.77
N GLY A 524 -24.81 11.86 -24.17
CA GLY A 524 -26.05 11.07 -24.16
C GLY A 524 -26.43 10.48 -25.53
N VAL A 525 -25.44 10.14 -26.38
CA VAL A 525 -25.66 9.57 -27.70
C VAL A 525 -25.04 8.18 -27.83
N SER A 526 -25.56 7.38 -28.77
CA SER A 526 -25.05 6.00 -28.99
C SER A 526 -24.39 5.79 -30.35
N THR A 527 -24.39 6.80 -31.21
CA THR A 527 -23.85 6.68 -32.57
C THR A 527 -22.92 7.83 -32.93
N ARG A 528 -21.96 7.54 -33.81
CA ARG A 528 -21.03 8.53 -34.36
C ARG A 528 -21.77 9.68 -35.08
N ALA A 529 -22.85 9.36 -35.83
CA ALA A 529 -23.66 10.35 -36.51
C ALA A 529 -24.37 11.29 -35.53
N ALA A 530 -24.91 10.77 -34.42
CA ALA A 530 -25.51 11.58 -33.37
C ALA A 530 -24.49 12.47 -32.65
N ALA A 531 -23.28 11.99 -32.41
CA ALA A 531 -22.18 12.80 -31.87
C ALA A 531 -21.75 13.92 -32.84
N THR A 532 -21.74 13.62 -34.15
CA THR A 532 -21.52 14.64 -35.19
C THR A 532 -22.60 15.71 -35.16
N ALA A 533 -23.88 15.35 -35.09
CA ALA A 533 -24.98 16.28 -34.98
C ALA A 533 -24.86 17.18 -33.74
N PHE A 534 -24.54 16.59 -32.57
CA PHE A 534 -24.27 17.32 -31.33
C PHE A 534 -23.17 18.37 -31.50
N ALA A 535 -22.08 18.04 -32.21
CA ALA A 535 -20.97 18.96 -32.45
C ALA A 535 -21.39 20.20 -33.27
N PHE A 536 -22.26 20.01 -34.27
CA PHE A 536 -22.79 21.10 -35.07
C PHE A 536 -23.83 21.94 -34.29
N GLU A 537 -24.72 21.28 -33.53
CA GLU A 537 -25.76 21.97 -32.73
C GLU A 537 -25.15 22.87 -31.65
N HIS A 538 -24.01 22.47 -31.07
CA HIS A 538 -23.33 23.21 -30.02
C HIS A 538 -22.19 24.11 -30.53
N GLY A 539 -22.07 24.29 -31.85
CA GLY A 539 -21.11 25.22 -32.46
C GLY A 539 -19.64 24.80 -32.26
N LEU A 540 -19.37 23.52 -31.99
CA LEU A 540 -18.01 22.99 -31.80
C LEU A 540 -17.24 22.90 -33.13
N VAL A 541 -17.92 22.95 -34.26
CA VAL A 541 -17.31 22.95 -35.62
C VAL A 541 -17.71 24.23 -36.31
N GLY A 542 -16.76 24.99 -36.81
CA GLY A 542 -17.03 26.17 -37.60
C GLY A 542 -17.74 25.81 -38.91
N ARG A 543 -18.68 26.66 -39.36
CA ARG A 543 -19.38 26.56 -40.65
C ARG A 543 -18.40 26.72 -41.80
#